data_f4f25875ee7e54b2daedbaece527309c
#
_entry.id   f4f25875ee7e54b2daedbaece527309c
#
_cell.length_a   1.000
_cell.length_b   1.000
_cell.length_c   1.000
_cell.angle_alpha   90.00
_cell.angle_beta   90.00
_cell.angle_gamma   90.00
#
_symmetry.space_group_name_H-M   'P 1'
#
loop_
_entity.id
_entity.type
_entity.pdbx_description
1 polymer ?
#
loop_
_entity_poly.entity_id
_entity_poly.type
_entity_poly.pdbx_seq_one_letter_code
_entity_poly.pdbx_strand_id
1 'polypeptide(L)'
;MMKINLFAFSCIVVLYIGCASKNNKLKEDVVPAPVQADKIVSKKSMANAATILLKKEVPILCYHHIRPFSSGISATMKNYSVFPEAFAAQMKALYDSGYHTILPDQLFDYLVYDGPLPEKPVMLTFDDTDEEQFSLGNVEMKKYGFKGIYFIMTISINRPRYMSKEQIKTLSDSGNVIAGHTWDHHMVTKYVAADWEIQLTKPQTLLESITGKPIKYFAYPFGLWNTAAITEIKNRGYKLAFSLSTKRDTTEPLYTIRRILVPGTWTTEGMFKAMKNSFNK
;
A
#
# COMPACT_ATOMS: atom_id res chain seq x y z
N MET A 1 33.26 44.71 -29.53
CA MET A 1 33.47 44.39 -30.96
C MET A 1 32.99 42.98 -31.21
N MET A 2 32.02 42.90 -32.08
CA MET A 2 31.14 41.83 -32.43
C MET A 2 31.75 40.95 -33.52
N LYS A 3 31.59 39.64 -33.48
CA LYS A 3 31.62 38.84 -34.69
C LYS A 3 30.58 37.75 -34.61
N ILE A 4 29.55 37.92 -35.44
CA ILE A 4 28.48 36.99 -35.74
C ILE A 4 28.97 36.07 -36.82
N ASN A 5 28.87 34.75 -36.68
CA ASN A 5 29.04 33.81 -37.77
C ASN A 5 27.72 33.16 -38.11
N LEU A 6 27.22 33.48 -39.29
CA LEU A 6 26.08 32.89 -39.94
C LEU A 6 26.56 31.63 -40.73
N PHE A 7 25.95 30.46 -40.47
CA PHE A 7 26.10 29.30 -41.34
C PHE A 7 24.81 29.08 -42.12
N ALA A 8 24.90 29.21 -43.43
CA ALA A 8 23.83 28.92 -44.36
C ALA A 8 23.82 27.42 -44.70
N PHE A 9 22.67 26.78 -44.59
CA PHE A 9 22.46 25.42 -45.09
C PHE A 9 21.85 25.48 -46.50
N SER A 10 22.57 24.93 -47.48
CA SER A 10 22.20 24.80 -48.87
C SER A 10 21.36 23.52 -49.06
N CYS A 11 20.12 23.67 -49.54
CA CYS A 11 19.28 22.56 -49.98
C CYS A 11 19.68 22.13 -51.38
N ILE A 12 20.10 20.89 -51.55
CA ILE A 12 20.28 20.23 -52.84
C ILE A 12 19.01 19.43 -53.17
N VAL A 13 18.27 19.85 -54.20
CA VAL A 13 17.14 19.11 -54.76
C VAL A 13 17.70 18.23 -55.88
N VAL A 14 17.58 16.91 -55.75
CA VAL A 14 17.89 15.95 -56.79
C VAL A 14 16.59 15.51 -57.47
N LEU A 15 16.37 15.91 -58.69
CA LEU A 15 15.30 15.44 -59.57
C LEU A 15 15.72 14.12 -60.21
N TYR A 16 15.02 13.03 -59.95
CA TYR A 16 15.13 11.79 -60.73
C TYR A 16 13.97 11.69 -61.71
N ILE A 17 14.32 11.73 -62.98
CA ILE A 17 13.44 11.37 -64.12
C ILE A 17 13.67 9.87 -64.37
N GLY A 18 12.65 9.05 -64.16
CA GLY A 18 12.69 7.60 -64.36
C GLY A 18 11.60 7.18 -65.36
N CYS A 19 12.01 6.59 -66.47
CA CYS A 19 11.21 6.08 -67.58
C CYS A 19 10.20 5.00 -67.11
N ALA A 20 9.00 5.08 -67.75
CA ALA A 20 7.97 4.03 -67.65
C ALA A 20 8.36 2.78 -68.40
N SER A 21 8.39 1.64 -67.82
CA SER A 21 8.35 0.32 -68.44
C SER A 21 7.10 -0.42 -68.05
N LYS A 22 6.23 -0.74 -69.01
CA LYS A 22 5.05 -1.58 -68.82
C LYS A 22 5.50 -3.03 -68.70
N ASN A 23 5.31 -3.65 -67.51
CA ASN A 23 5.32 -5.10 -67.38
C ASN A 23 4.06 -5.57 -66.70
N ASN A 24 3.22 -6.29 -67.44
CA ASN A 24 2.13 -7.11 -66.95
C ASN A 24 2.67 -8.18 -66.04
N LYS A 25 2.32 -8.17 -64.76
CA LYS A 25 2.44 -9.31 -63.83
C LYS A 25 1.08 -9.67 -63.27
N LEU A 26 0.81 -10.96 -63.40
CA LEU A 26 -0.33 -11.69 -62.89
C LEU A 26 -0.62 -11.33 -61.43
N LYS A 27 -1.90 -11.16 -61.12
CA LYS A 27 -2.39 -11.03 -59.73
C LYS A 27 -2.16 -12.37 -59.01
N GLU A 28 -1.23 -12.41 -58.07
CA GLU A 28 -1.20 -13.42 -57.07
C GLU A 28 -2.29 -13.11 -56.02
N ASP A 29 -3.18 -14.07 -55.83
CA ASP A 29 -4.18 -14.02 -54.78
C ASP A 29 -3.49 -14.03 -53.41
N VAL A 30 -3.47 -12.90 -52.70
CA VAL A 30 -2.98 -12.80 -51.33
C VAL A 30 -4.02 -13.46 -50.41
N VAL A 31 -3.71 -14.69 -50.01
CA VAL A 31 -4.45 -15.37 -48.93
C VAL A 31 -4.23 -14.55 -47.65
N PRO A 32 -5.30 -14.02 -47.01
CA PRO A 32 -5.14 -13.29 -45.76
C PRO A 32 -4.58 -14.24 -44.68
N ALA A 33 -3.51 -13.81 -44.01
CA ALA A 33 -2.95 -14.51 -42.88
C ALA A 33 -4.05 -14.76 -41.80
N PRO A 34 -4.03 -15.89 -41.13
CA PRO A 34 -5.02 -16.17 -40.08
C PRO A 34 -4.95 -15.09 -38.99
N VAL A 35 -6.06 -14.41 -38.78
CA VAL A 35 -6.25 -13.49 -37.65
C VAL A 35 -5.99 -14.30 -36.40
N GLN A 36 -4.90 -13.98 -35.70
CA GLN A 36 -4.66 -14.52 -34.36
C GLN A 36 -5.87 -14.12 -33.51
N ALA A 37 -6.63 -15.13 -33.10
CA ALA A 37 -7.71 -14.95 -32.14
C ALA A 37 -7.11 -14.32 -30.88
N ASP A 38 -7.47 -13.09 -30.60
CA ASP A 38 -7.17 -12.44 -29.33
C ASP A 38 -7.55 -13.41 -28.21
N LYS A 39 -6.56 -13.80 -27.41
CA LYS A 39 -6.82 -14.56 -26.18
C LYS A 39 -7.77 -13.70 -25.35
N ILE A 40 -9.04 -14.06 -25.35
CA ILE A 40 -10.03 -13.54 -24.41
C ILE A 40 -9.46 -13.89 -23.04
N VAL A 41 -8.79 -12.94 -22.37
CA VAL A 41 -8.42 -13.05 -20.96
C VAL A 41 -9.74 -13.05 -20.21
N SER A 42 -10.22 -14.23 -19.86
CA SER A 42 -11.42 -14.38 -19.05
C SER A 42 -11.19 -13.59 -17.76
N LYS A 43 -11.97 -12.54 -17.56
CA LYS A 43 -11.91 -11.72 -16.34
C LYS A 43 -12.25 -12.66 -15.18
N LYS A 44 -11.25 -13.02 -14.38
CA LYS A 44 -11.40 -13.95 -13.26
C LYS A 44 -12.48 -13.41 -12.33
N SER A 45 -13.51 -14.19 -12.01
CA SER A 45 -14.58 -13.76 -11.11
C SER A 45 -14.02 -13.51 -9.71
N MET A 46 -14.57 -12.53 -9.01
CA MET A 46 -14.17 -12.24 -7.63
C MET A 46 -14.52 -13.42 -6.71
N ALA A 47 -13.58 -13.80 -5.86
CA ALA A 47 -13.82 -14.80 -4.82
C ALA A 47 -14.88 -14.31 -3.83
N ASN A 48 -15.78 -15.20 -3.40
CA ASN A 48 -16.76 -14.91 -2.36
C ASN A 48 -16.12 -14.92 -0.96
N ALA A 49 -16.87 -14.45 0.05
CA ALA A 49 -16.40 -14.36 1.42
C ALA A 49 -15.88 -15.68 1.99
N ALA A 50 -16.57 -16.80 1.74
CA ALA A 50 -16.17 -18.12 2.22
C ALA A 50 -14.81 -18.54 1.62
N THR A 51 -14.63 -18.36 0.32
CA THR A 51 -13.36 -18.62 -0.37
C THR A 51 -12.23 -17.75 0.18
N ILE A 52 -12.49 -16.45 0.42
CA ILE A 52 -11.49 -15.52 0.99
C ILE A 52 -11.06 -15.96 2.39
N LEU A 53 -12.00 -16.43 3.22
CA LEU A 53 -11.72 -16.88 4.59
C LEU A 53 -10.93 -18.19 4.67
N LEU A 54 -11.00 -19.01 3.64
CA LEU A 54 -10.22 -20.26 3.54
C LEU A 54 -8.76 -20.04 3.10
N LYS A 55 -8.43 -18.86 2.56
CA LYS A 55 -7.07 -18.58 2.12
C LYS A 55 -6.14 -18.40 3.31
N LYS A 56 -4.89 -18.83 3.13
CA LYS A 56 -3.84 -18.63 4.12
C LYS A 56 -3.67 -17.13 4.39
N GLU A 57 -3.73 -16.75 5.65
CA GLU A 57 -3.50 -15.36 6.04
C GLU A 57 -2.02 -14.98 5.88
N VAL A 58 -1.77 -13.78 5.39
CA VAL A 58 -0.44 -13.18 5.37
C VAL A 58 -0.17 -12.56 6.74
N PRO A 59 1.01 -12.75 7.34
CA PRO A 59 1.39 -12.01 8.55
C PRO A 59 1.40 -10.51 8.30
N ILE A 60 0.67 -9.74 9.11
CA ILE A 60 0.61 -8.28 9.04
C ILE A 60 0.99 -7.71 10.40
N LEU A 61 2.12 -7.00 10.43
CA LEU A 61 2.69 -6.40 11.63
C LEU A 61 2.24 -4.94 11.73
N CYS A 62 1.76 -4.54 12.90
CA CYS A 62 1.29 -3.19 13.20
C CYS A 62 2.24 -2.52 14.17
N TYR A 63 2.92 -1.48 13.70
CA TYR A 63 3.80 -0.60 14.48
C TYR A 63 3.12 0.74 14.72
N HIS A 64 3.48 1.41 15.83
CA HIS A 64 3.06 2.78 16.11
C HIS A 64 4.31 3.64 16.33
N HIS A 65 4.80 3.74 17.57
CA HIS A 65 5.99 4.55 17.87
C HIS A 65 7.29 3.77 17.68
N ILE A 66 8.30 4.40 17.10
CA ILE A 66 9.68 3.88 16.98
C ILE A 66 10.59 4.81 17.77
N ARG A 67 10.60 4.67 19.09
CA ARG A 67 11.33 5.56 20.01
C ARG A 67 11.71 4.88 21.32
N PRO A 68 12.74 5.41 22.03
CA PRO A 68 13.08 4.95 23.37
C PRO A 68 11.91 5.13 24.36
N PHE A 69 11.85 4.29 25.37
CA PHE A 69 10.90 4.48 26.45
C PHE A 69 11.28 5.69 27.31
N SER A 70 10.35 6.62 27.49
CA SER A 70 10.57 7.73 28.41
C SER A 70 10.51 7.26 29.86
N SER A 71 11.14 8.02 30.77
CA SER A 71 11.00 7.78 32.21
C SER A 71 9.52 7.81 32.61
N GLY A 72 9.07 6.80 33.34
CA GLY A 72 7.66 6.70 33.79
C GLY A 72 6.65 6.25 32.72
N ILE A 73 7.09 5.78 31.54
CA ILE A 73 6.19 5.26 30.51
C ILE A 73 5.28 4.16 31.05
N SER A 74 3.98 4.26 30.80
CA SER A 74 3.00 3.24 31.25
C SER A 74 3.22 1.90 30.52
N ALA A 75 2.76 0.80 31.14
CA ALA A 75 2.78 -0.53 30.54
C ALA A 75 2.03 -0.55 29.19
N THR A 76 0.91 0.16 29.09
CA THR A 76 0.13 0.31 27.85
C THR A 76 0.98 0.94 26.76
N MET A 77 1.66 2.06 27.03
CA MET A 77 2.50 2.74 26.04
C MET A 77 3.71 1.92 25.59
N LYS A 78 4.23 1.02 26.45
CA LYS A 78 5.28 0.06 26.05
C LYS A 78 4.80 -0.91 24.96
N ASN A 79 3.49 -1.21 24.92
CA ASN A 79 2.92 -2.05 23.86
C ASN A 79 2.82 -1.33 22.52
N TYR A 80 2.85 0.01 22.51
CA TYR A 80 2.77 0.82 21.28
C TYR A 80 4.13 1.41 20.86
N SER A 81 5.20 1.19 21.64
CA SER A 81 6.51 1.80 21.37
C SER A 81 7.57 0.72 21.22
N VAL A 82 8.28 0.71 20.09
CA VAL A 82 9.42 -0.16 19.81
C VAL A 82 10.70 0.68 19.83
N PHE A 83 11.76 0.20 20.48
CA PHE A 83 13.06 0.87 20.42
C PHE A 83 13.59 0.87 18.96
N PRO A 84 14.25 1.94 18.51
CA PRO A 84 14.85 1.99 17.16
C PRO A 84 15.77 0.79 16.87
N GLU A 85 16.58 0.39 17.83
CA GLU A 85 17.48 -0.77 17.70
C GLU A 85 16.73 -2.10 17.60
N ALA A 86 15.62 -2.24 18.36
CA ALA A 86 14.77 -3.42 18.28
C ALA A 86 14.03 -3.47 16.93
N PHE A 87 13.53 -2.33 16.45
CA PHE A 87 12.93 -2.23 15.11
C PHE A 87 13.96 -2.62 14.03
N ALA A 88 15.17 -2.08 14.09
CA ALA A 88 16.25 -2.41 13.16
C ALA A 88 16.58 -3.92 13.19
N ALA A 89 16.69 -4.51 14.38
CA ALA A 89 16.92 -5.95 14.53
C ALA A 89 15.76 -6.78 13.94
N GLN A 90 14.51 -6.35 14.12
CA GLN A 90 13.33 -7.02 13.55
C GLN A 90 13.33 -6.94 12.02
N MET A 91 13.63 -5.79 11.40
CA MET A 91 13.73 -5.65 9.94
C MET A 91 14.85 -6.52 9.37
N LYS A 92 16.03 -6.51 10.02
CA LYS A 92 17.15 -7.38 9.63
C LYS A 92 16.76 -8.86 9.72
N ALA A 93 16.12 -9.28 10.81
CA ALA A 93 15.73 -10.67 11.00
C ALA A 93 14.68 -11.14 9.96
N LEU A 94 13.73 -10.29 9.60
CA LEU A 94 12.79 -10.56 8.50
C LEU A 94 13.54 -10.76 7.18
N TYR A 95 14.48 -9.86 6.85
CA TYR A 95 15.27 -9.96 5.63
C TYR A 95 16.13 -11.23 5.60
N ASP A 96 16.91 -11.49 6.66
CA ASP A 96 17.78 -12.67 6.77
C ASP A 96 17.00 -13.99 6.71
N SER A 97 15.75 -13.97 7.17
CA SER A 97 14.83 -15.12 7.10
C SER A 97 14.13 -15.27 5.76
N GLY A 98 14.41 -14.41 4.78
CA GLY A 98 13.84 -14.45 3.43
C GLY A 98 12.39 -13.99 3.34
N TYR A 99 11.92 -13.12 4.25
CA TYR A 99 10.61 -12.49 4.12
C TYR A 99 10.63 -11.38 3.07
N HIS A 100 9.51 -11.26 2.34
CA HIS A 100 9.30 -10.23 1.33
C HIS A 100 8.09 -9.39 1.69
N THR A 101 8.26 -8.07 1.71
CA THR A 101 7.12 -7.20 1.98
C THR A 101 6.17 -7.16 0.80
N ILE A 102 4.86 -7.25 1.09
CA ILE A 102 3.79 -7.03 0.12
C ILE A 102 2.96 -5.80 0.48
N LEU A 103 2.31 -5.23 -0.51
CA LEU A 103 1.43 -4.08 -0.38
C LEU A 103 -0.05 -4.49 -0.53
N PRO A 104 -1.00 -3.63 -0.13
CA PRO A 104 -2.42 -4.00 -0.10
C PRO A 104 -3.03 -4.39 -1.44
N ASP A 105 -2.56 -3.84 -2.57
CA ASP A 105 -3.06 -4.27 -3.89
C ASP A 105 -2.68 -5.74 -4.14
N GLN A 106 -1.47 -6.18 -3.77
CA GLN A 106 -1.06 -7.59 -3.88
C GLN A 106 -1.88 -8.50 -2.96
N LEU A 107 -2.15 -8.05 -1.72
CA LEU A 107 -3.02 -8.78 -0.81
C LEU A 107 -4.44 -8.89 -1.36
N PHE A 108 -5.00 -7.81 -1.90
CA PHE A 108 -6.31 -7.79 -2.53
C PHE A 108 -6.38 -8.77 -3.70
N ASP A 109 -5.40 -8.72 -4.61
CA ASP A 109 -5.34 -9.61 -5.77
C ASP A 109 -5.21 -11.07 -5.36
N TYR A 110 -4.41 -11.37 -4.33
CA TYR A 110 -4.32 -12.71 -3.75
C TYR A 110 -5.67 -13.16 -3.18
N LEU A 111 -6.32 -12.34 -2.37
CA LEU A 111 -7.56 -12.72 -1.69
C LEU A 111 -8.73 -12.87 -2.68
N VAL A 112 -8.80 -12.00 -3.68
CA VAL A 112 -9.97 -11.89 -4.57
C VAL A 112 -9.80 -12.66 -5.86
N TYR A 113 -8.58 -12.70 -6.42
CA TYR A 113 -8.31 -13.22 -7.76
C TYR A 113 -7.26 -14.33 -7.80
N ASP A 114 -6.84 -14.89 -6.66
CA ASP A 114 -5.72 -15.85 -6.55
C ASP A 114 -4.43 -15.32 -7.21
N GLY A 115 -4.17 -14.01 -7.04
CA GLY A 115 -2.93 -13.40 -7.48
C GLY A 115 -1.73 -14.03 -6.76
N PRO A 116 -0.56 -14.11 -7.40
CA PRO A 116 0.62 -14.70 -6.78
C PRO A 116 1.16 -13.80 -5.65
N LEU A 117 1.68 -14.43 -4.62
CA LEU A 117 2.49 -13.79 -3.58
C LEU A 117 3.94 -14.29 -3.66
N PRO A 118 4.92 -13.48 -3.22
CA PRO A 118 6.28 -13.96 -3.05
C PRO A 118 6.34 -15.06 -1.98
N GLU A 119 7.44 -15.77 -1.91
CA GLU A 119 7.71 -16.65 -0.77
C GLU A 119 7.79 -15.85 0.52
N LYS A 120 7.29 -16.42 1.63
CA LYS A 120 7.27 -15.78 2.95
C LYS A 120 6.79 -14.31 2.90
N PRO A 121 5.56 -14.05 2.41
CA PRO A 121 5.06 -12.68 2.36
C PRO A 121 4.81 -12.13 3.76
N VAL A 122 5.09 -10.85 3.97
CA VAL A 122 4.78 -10.11 5.19
C VAL A 122 4.30 -8.71 4.83
N MET A 123 3.42 -8.12 5.62
CA MET A 123 3.01 -6.73 5.45
C MET A 123 3.41 -5.92 6.69
N LEU A 124 4.07 -4.78 6.47
CA LEU A 124 4.48 -3.86 7.52
C LEU A 124 3.55 -2.65 7.51
N THR A 125 2.93 -2.37 8.63
CA THR A 125 1.96 -1.27 8.76
C THR A 125 2.31 -0.35 9.92
N PHE A 126 2.01 0.95 9.75
CA PHE A 126 2.32 2.00 10.69
C PHE A 126 1.07 2.85 10.92
N ASP A 127 0.64 3.00 12.17
CA ASP A 127 -0.54 3.77 12.55
C ASP A 127 -0.13 5.11 13.22
N ASP A 128 -1.05 6.08 13.29
CA ASP A 128 -0.99 7.32 14.06
C ASP A 128 -0.11 8.46 13.51
N THR A 129 0.60 8.28 12.40
CA THR A 129 1.31 9.39 11.71
C THR A 129 2.57 9.91 12.41
N ASP A 130 3.14 9.19 13.38
CA ASP A 130 4.34 9.65 14.09
C ASP A 130 5.52 9.89 13.15
N GLU A 131 6.29 10.97 13.40
CA GLU A 131 7.41 11.39 12.55
C GLU A 131 8.54 10.36 12.49
N GLU A 132 8.80 9.67 13.58
CA GLU A 132 9.84 8.62 13.63
C GLU A 132 9.54 7.41 12.71
N GLN A 133 8.31 7.22 12.28
CA GLN A 133 7.98 6.23 11.24
C GLN A 133 8.60 6.60 9.90
N PHE A 134 8.75 7.90 9.61
CA PHE A 134 9.44 8.40 8.44
C PHE A 134 10.95 8.45 8.63
N SER A 135 11.43 9.12 9.68
CA SER A 135 12.85 9.41 9.88
C SER A 135 13.67 8.21 10.34
N LEU A 136 13.06 7.24 11.03
CA LEU A 136 13.70 6.01 11.50
C LEU A 136 13.15 4.79 10.77
N GLY A 137 11.83 4.56 10.83
CA GLY A 137 11.20 3.35 10.31
C GLY A 137 11.42 3.15 8.81
N ASN A 138 11.06 4.13 7.99
CA ASN A 138 11.23 4.05 6.54
C ASN A 138 12.72 4.01 6.12
N VAL A 139 13.58 4.71 6.85
CA VAL A 139 15.04 4.67 6.59
C VAL A 139 15.60 3.28 6.81
N GLU A 140 15.22 2.62 7.91
CA GLU A 140 15.64 1.25 8.21
C GLU A 140 15.11 0.25 7.17
N MET A 141 13.81 0.30 6.86
CA MET A 141 13.19 -0.58 5.86
C MET A 141 13.84 -0.49 4.48
N LYS A 142 14.25 0.71 4.06
CA LYS A 142 14.92 0.94 2.77
C LYS A 142 16.20 0.13 2.61
N LYS A 143 16.94 -0.17 3.68
CA LYS A 143 18.18 -0.97 3.64
C LYS A 143 17.93 -2.37 3.08
N TYR A 144 16.73 -2.89 3.23
CA TYR A 144 16.31 -4.23 2.83
C TYR A 144 15.36 -4.24 1.63
N GLY A 145 15.11 -3.08 1.02
CA GLY A 145 14.13 -2.94 -0.06
C GLY A 145 12.66 -3.09 0.40
N PHE A 146 12.42 -3.06 1.69
CA PHE A 146 11.08 -3.20 2.26
C PHE A 146 10.22 -1.96 2.02
N LYS A 147 8.92 -2.17 1.84
CA LYS A 147 7.88 -1.14 1.75
C LYS A 147 6.81 -1.39 2.80
N GLY A 148 6.16 -0.30 3.22
CA GLY A 148 5.11 -0.37 4.23
C GLY A 148 3.85 0.40 3.85
N ILE A 149 2.86 0.32 4.72
CA ILE A 149 1.61 1.04 4.65
C ILE A 149 1.54 1.96 5.85
N TYR A 150 1.23 3.23 5.61
CA TYR A 150 1.11 4.26 6.63
C TYR A 150 -0.35 4.70 6.72
N PHE A 151 -1.00 4.37 7.84
CA PHE A 151 -2.36 4.76 8.14
C PHE A 151 -2.35 6.12 8.85
N ILE A 152 -2.78 7.13 8.13
CA ILE A 152 -2.61 8.54 8.51
C ILE A 152 -3.84 9.08 9.23
N MET A 153 -3.65 9.52 10.46
CA MET A 153 -4.58 10.33 11.22
C MET A 153 -4.39 11.79 10.82
N THR A 154 -5.34 12.37 10.08
CA THR A 154 -5.07 13.64 9.36
C THR A 154 -5.02 14.89 10.21
N ILE A 155 -5.61 14.91 11.41
CA ILE A 155 -5.50 16.05 12.35
C ILE A 155 -4.06 16.27 12.82
N SER A 156 -3.22 15.26 12.79
CA SER A 156 -1.84 15.33 13.28
C SER A 156 -0.86 15.90 12.24
N ILE A 157 -1.20 15.92 10.97
CA ILE A 157 -0.32 16.36 9.88
C ILE A 157 0.23 17.76 10.15
N ASN A 158 1.54 17.94 9.98
CA ASN A 158 2.29 19.19 10.25
C ASN A 158 2.34 19.62 11.74
N ARG A 159 1.87 18.80 12.67
CA ARG A 159 2.03 19.10 14.10
C ARG A 159 3.38 18.60 14.61
N PRO A 160 3.93 19.16 15.67
CA PRO A 160 5.16 18.68 16.30
C PRO A 160 5.09 17.17 16.59
N ARG A 161 6.13 16.44 16.27
CA ARG A 161 6.28 14.96 16.40
C ARG A 161 5.45 14.13 15.42
N TYR A 162 4.73 14.74 14.49
CA TYR A 162 3.99 14.05 13.45
C TYR A 162 4.53 14.40 12.06
N MET A 163 4.29 13.53 11.10
CA MET A 163 4.74 13.71 9.72
C MET A 163 4.17 14.97 9.09
N SER A 164 4.98 15.64 8.29
CA SER A 164 4.54 16.73 7.41
C SER A 164 3.88 16.18 6.14
N LYS A 165 3.19 17.06 5.40
CA LYS A 165 2.64 16.73 4.07
C LYS A 165 3.73 16.27 3.11
N GLU A 166 4.89 16.91 3.16
CA GLU A 166 6.05 16.62 2.31
C GLU A 166 6.63 15.22 2.64
N GLN A 167 6.69 14.85 3.91
CA GLN A 167 7.12 13.51 4.34
C GLN A 167 6.14 12.43 3.88
N ILE A 168 4.83 12.65 4.03
CA ILE A 168 3.78 11.75 3.55
C ILE A 168 3.88 11.59 2.03
N LYS A 169 4.06 12.70 1.29
CA LYS A 169 4.25 12.64 -0.17
C LYS A 169 5.50 11.86 -0.53
N THR A 170 6.61 12.08 0.16
CA THR A 170 7.88 11.37 -0.06
C THR A 170 7.73 9.85 0.17
N LEU A 171 7.01 9.44 1.22
CA LEU A 171 6.67 8.02 1.44
C LEU A 171 5.90 7.44 0.25
N SER A 172 4.87 8.14 -0.20
CA SER A 172 4.05 7.74 -1.35
C SER A 172 4.85 7.64 -2.65
N ASP A 173 5.69 8.64 -2.93
CA ASP A 173 6.51 8.67 -4.16
C ASP A 173 7.59 7.59 -4.15
N SER A 174 8.08 7.21 -2.97
CA SER A 174 9.05 6.12 -2.83
C SER A 174 8.44 4.71 -2.85
N GLY A 175 7.16 4.58 -3.15
CA GLY A 175 6.48 3.29 -3.34
C GLY A 175 5.86 2.68 -2.08
N ASN A 176 5.81 3.43 -0.97
CA ASN A 176 4.98 3.04 0.16
C ASN A 176 3.50 3.40 -0.11
N VAL A 177 2.59 2.80 0.63
CA VAL A 177 1.15 3.09 0.52
C VAL A 177 0.73 4.02 1.65
N ILE A 178 0.02 5.09 1.29
CA ILE A 178 -0.65 5.98 2.23
C ILE A 178 -2.12 5.56 2.30
N ALA A 179 -2.65 5.47 3.51
CA ALA A 179 -3.98 4.96 3.79
C ALA A 179 -4.67 5.79 4.89
N GLY A 180 -5.98 5.67 5.01
CA GLY A 180 -6.78 6.42 5.96
C GLY A 180 -6.78 5.84 7.37
N HIS A 181 -6.75 6.73 8.39
CA HIS A 181 -6.90 6.37 9.80
C HIS A 181 -7.78 7.39 10.56
N THR A 182 -8.83 7.84 9.91
CA THR A 182 -9.76 8.88 10.36
C THR A 182 -9.13 10.28 10.44
N TRP A 183 -9.92 11.26 10.89
CA TRP A 183 -9.44 12.60 11.16
C TRP A 183 -8.66 12.68 12.47
N ASP A 184 -9.25 12.21 13.60
CA ASP A 184 -8.77 12.45 14.96
C ASP A 184 -8.72 11.19 15.85
N HIS A 185 -8.75 9.99 15.23
CA HIS A 185 -8.64 8.70 15.91
C HIS A 185 -9.81 8.33 16.84
N HIS A 186 -11.01 8.94 16.65
CA HIS A 186 -12.21 8.51 17.40
C HIS A 186 -12.70 7.13 16.91
N MET A 187 -13.30 6.37 17.85
CA MET A 187 -13.84 5.03 17.56
C MET A 187 -14.96 5.08 16.53
N VAL A 188 -14.76 4.46 15.36
CA VAL A 188 -15.76 4.42 14.27
C VAL A 188 -17.09 3.80 14.69
N THR A 189 -17.09 2.95 15.71
CA THR A 189 -18.28 2.30 16.26
C THR A 189 -19.25 3.26 16.96
N LYS A 190 -18.82 4.49 17.20
CA LYS A 190 -19.60 5.56 17.84
C LYS A 190 -20.04 6.67 16.87
N TYR A 191 -19.70 6.56 15.58
CA TYR A 191 -20.03 7.59 14.60
C TYR A 191 -21.52 7.63 14.30
N VAL A 192 -22.02 8.85 14.15
CA VAL A 192 -23.35 9.18 13.62
C VAL A 192 -23.22 9.83 12.24
N ALA A 193 -24.35 10.09 11.57
CA ALA A 193 -24.38 10.47 10.16
C ALA A 193 -23.36 11.56 9.75
N ALA A 194 -23.25 12.64 10.53
CA ALA A 194 -22.33 13.76 10.23
C ALA A 194 -20.85 13.40 10.40
N ASP A 195 -20.54 12.41 11.26
CA ASP A 195 -19.16 12.05 11.54
C ASP A 195 -18.49 11.38 10.34
N TRP A 196 -19.23 10.62 9.53
CA TRP A 196 -18.67 9.93 8.38
C TRP A 196 -18.02 10.86 7.37
N GLU A 197 -18.60 12.03 7.16
CA GLU A 197 -18.01 13.07 6.30
C GLU A 197 -16.72 13.62 6.90
N ILE A 198 -16.74 13.96 8.19
CA ILE A 198 -15.61 14.59 8.90
C ILE A 198 -14.47 13.59 9.07
N GLN A 199 -14.80 12.36 9.44
CA GLN A 199 -13.83 11.35 9.86
C GLN A 199 -13.27 10.48 8.73
N LEU A 200 -13.99 10.37 7.61
CA LEU A 200 -13.57 9.54 6.48
C LEU A 200 -13.40 10.35 5.19
N THR A 201 -14.44 11.06 4.71
CA THR A 201 -14.41 11.70 3.39
C THR A 201 -13.37 12.83 3.32
N LYS A 202 -13.39 13.76 4.28
CA LYS A 202 -12.42 14.88 4.32
C LYS A 202 -10.97 14.40 4.47
N PRO A 203 -10.64 13.46 5.39
CA PRO A 203 -9.32 12.84 5.44
C PRO A 203 -8.90 12.17 4.13
N GLN A 204 -9.77 11.40 3.50
CA GLN A 204 -9.48 10.75 2.22
C GLN A 204 -9.11 11.78 1.15
N THR A 205 -9.94 12.81 0.95
CA THR A 205 -9.70 13.91 0.00
C THR A 205 -8.38 14.65 0.28
N LEU A 206 -8.08 14.93 1.55
CA LEU A 206 -6.83 15.57 1.94
C LEU A 206 -5.62 14.70 1.59
N LEU A 207 -5.65 13.40 1.90
CA LEU A 207 -4.55 12.49 1.59
C LEU A 207 -4.38 12.30 0.08
N GLU A 208 -5.47 12.24 -0.68
CA GLU A 208 -5.44 12.23 -2.15
C GLU A 208 -4.82 13.50 -2.73
N SER A 209 -5.12 14.66 -2.15
CA SER A 209 -4.51 15.94 -2.55
C SER A 209 -3.00 15.99 -2.27
N ILE A 210 -2.53 15.37 -1.19
CA ILE A 210 -1.10 15.30 -0.82
C ILE A 210 -0.35 14.34 -1.72
N THR A 211 -0.91 13.15 -1.96
CA THR A 211 -0.22 12.06 -2.64
C THR A 211 -0.38 12.09 -4.16
N GLY A 212 -1.44 12.73 -4.67
CA GLY A 212 -1.86 12.63 -6.07
C GLY A 212 -2.37 11.23 -6.46
N LYS A 213 -2.69 10.37 -5.48
CA LYS A 213 -3.12 8.99 -5.70
C LYS A 213 -4.40 8.68 -4.93
N PRO A 214 -5.27 7.79 -5.44
CA PRO A 214 -6.47 7.37 -4.71
C PRO A 214 -6.11 6.68 -3.39
N ILE A 215 -6.83 7.02 -2.32
CA ILE A 215 -6.71 6.38 -1.01
C ILE A 215 -7.72 5.23 -0.92
N LYS A 216 -7.22 4.00 -1.00
CA LYS A 216 -8.03 2.77 -1.17
C LYS A 216 -8.08 1.88 0.07
N TYR A 217 -7.33 2.20 1.12
CA TYR A 217 -7.15 1.33 2.29
C TYR A 217 -7.36 2.12 3.57
N PHE A 218 -7.85 1.43 4.58
CA PHE A 218 -8.23 2.04 5.85
C PHE A 218 -7.81 1.16 7.03
N ALA A 219 -7.40 1.75 8.15
CA ALA A 219 -7.30 1.04 9.42
C ALA A 219 -8.27 1.64 10.44
N TYR A 220 -8.97 0.76 11.15
CA TYR A 220 -9.88 1.17 12.22
C TYR A 220 -9.10 1.62 13.45
N PRO A 221 -9.35 2.83 14.01
CA PRO A 221 -8.86 3.20 15.33
C PRO A 221 -9.15 2.12 16.36
N PHE A 222 -8.15 1.76 17.16
CA PHE A 222 -8.20 0.68 18.15
C PHE A 222 -8.52 -0.72 17.57
N GLY A 223 -8.55 -0.89 16.26
CA GLY A 223 -9.01 -2.11 15.59
C GLY A 223 -10.51 -2.38 15.74
N LEU A 224 -11.30 -1.42 16.21
CA LEU A 224 -12.73 -1.57 16.48
C LEU A 224 -13.57 -1.22 15.27
N TRP A 225 -14.50 -2.09 14.92
CA TRP A 225 -15.39 -1.93 13.78
C TRP A 225 -16.80 -2.45 14.10
N ASN A 226 -17.78 -2.08 13.29
CA ASN A 226 -19.13 -2.63 13.25
C ASN A 226 -19.66 -2.63 11.81
N THR A 227 -20.83 -3.22 11.58
CA THR A 227 -21.43 -3.33 10.24
C THR A 227 -21.66 -1.96 9.59
N ALA A 228 -22.06 -0.94 10.38
CA ALA A 228 -22.27 0.41 9.85
C ALA A 228 -20.94 1.00 9.34
N ALA A 229 -19.84 0.84 10.08
CA ALA A 229 -18.53 1.29 9.65
C ALA A 229 -18.07 0.58 8.36
N ILE A 230 -18.27 -0.73 8.26
CA ILE A 230 -17.95 -1.47 7.03
C ILE A 230 -18.73 -0.90 5.85
N THR A 231 -20.04 -0.68 6.00
CA THR A 231 -20.90 -0.12 4.94
C THR A 231 -20.38 1.25 4.49
N GLU A 232 -20.07 2.14 5.41
CA GLU A 232 -19.59 3.49 5.10
C GLU A 232 -18.22 3.51 4.42
N ILE A 233 -17.32 2.60 4.83
CA ILE A 233 -16.00 2.43 4.19
C ILE A 233 -16.16 1.89 2.77
N LYS A 234 -17.02 0.90 2.54
CA LYS A 234 -17.34 0.38 1.20
C LYS A 234 -17.90 1.47 0.29
N ASN A 235 -18.86 2.25 0.78
CA ASN A 235 -19.50 3.32 0.02
C ASN A 235 -18.53 4.42 -0.43
N ARG A 236 -17.40 4.58 0.29
CA ARG A 236 -16.32 5.53 -0.06
C ARG A 236 -15.23 4.93 -0.94
N GLY A 237 -15.44 3.71 -1.43
CA GLY A 237 -14.54 3.07 -2.40
C GLY A 237 -13.27 2.46 -1.81
N TYR A 238 -13.17 2.32 -0.50
CA TYR A 238 -12.07 1.57 0.10
C TYR A 238 -12.15 0.10 -0.30
N LYS A 239 -11.01 -0.51 -0.65
CA LYS A 239 -10.92 -1.92 -1.09
C LYS A 239 -10.66 -2.88 0.07
N LEU A 240 -9.84 -2.47 1.03
CA LEU A 240 -9.53 -3.24 2.24
C LEU A 240 -9.61 -2.34 3.47
N ALA A 241 -10.07 -2.93 4.59
CA ALA A 241 -9.95 -2.30 5.89
C ALA A 241 -9.33 -3.26 6.91
N PHE A 242 -8.50 -2.70 7.77
CA PHE A 242 -7.63 -3.42 8.69
C PHE A 242 -8.09 -3.21 10.13
N SER A 243 -8.29 -4.33 10.84
CA SER A 243 -8.50 -4.38 12.29
C SER A 243 -7.20 -4.70 13.03
N LEU A 244 -7.28 -5.03 14.30
CA LEU A 244 -6.21 -5.70 15.04
C LEU A 244 -6.47 -7.21 15.11
N SER A 245 -5.99 -7.91 16.12
CA SER A 245 -6.05 -9.38 16.25
C SER A 245 -7.43 -9.94 16.61
N THR A 246 -8.51 -9.29 16.18
CA THR A 246 -9.89 -9.75 16.32
C THR A 246 -10.27 -10.77 15.24
N LYS A 247 -11.31 -11.55 15.48
CA LYS A 247 -11.85 -12.45 14.44
C LYS A 247 -12.35 -11.65 13.23
N ARG A 248 -12.04 -12.14 12.03
CA ARG A 248 -12.54 -11.55 10.78
C ARG A 248 -14.05 -11.70 10.68
N ASP A 249 -14.72 -10.73 10.08
CA ASP A 249 -16.12 -10.84 9.71
C ASP A 249 -16.33 -11.93 8.66
N THR A 250 -17.43 -12.69 8.78
CA THR A 250 -17.71 -13.83 7.90
C THR A 250 -18.38 -13.44 6.59
N THR A 251 -18.98 -12.26 6.53
CA THR A 251 -19.66 -11.73 5.34
C THR A 251 -18.80 -10.73 4.58
N GLU A 252 -18.01 -9.94 5.30
CA GLU A 252 -17.17 -8.86 4.76
C GLU A 252 -15.70 -9.02 5.16
N PRO A 253 -15.06 -10.13 4.84
CA PRO A 253 -13.71 -10.45 5.30
C PRO A 253 -12.63 -9.51 4.74
N LEU A 254 -12.86 -8.81 3.64
CA LEU A 254 -11.94 -7.82 3.09
C LEU A 254 -11.88 -6.53 3.93
N TYR A 255 -12.93 -6.29 4.72
CA TYR A 255 -13.03 -5.09 5.55
C TYR A 255 -12.70 -5.35 7.03
N THR A 256 -12.13 -6.51 7.33
CA THR A 256 -11.72 -6.90 8.70
C THR A 256 -10.41 -7.68 8.67
N ILE A 257 -9.48 -7.25 7.83
CA ILE A 257 -8.15 -7.86 7.71
C ILE A 257 -7.41 -7.73 9.05
N ARG A 258 -6.92 -8.86 9.56
CA ARG A 258 -6.25 -8.92 10.87
C ARG A 258 -4.81 -8.44 10.79
N ARG A 259 -4.39 -7.74 11.86
CA ARG A 259 -3.01 -7.36 12.11
C ARG A 259 -2.63 -7.74 13.54
N ILE A 260 -1.34 -7.95 13.81
CA ILE A 260 -0.85 -8.07 15.17
C ILE A 260 -0.05 -6.84 15.55
N LEU A 261 -0.37 -6.26 16.70
CA LEU A 261 0.42 -5.19 17.30
C LEU A 261 1.80 -5.74 17.69
N VAL A 262 2.86 -5.04 17.33
CA VAL A 262 4.23 -5.38 17.74
C VAL A 262 4.59 -4.56 18.98
N PRO A 263 4.57 -5.15 20.17
CA PRO A 263 4.94 -4.44 21.38
C PRO A 263 6.46 -4.27 21.49
N GLY A 264 6.90 -3.20 22.11
CA GLY A 264 8.32 -2.91 22.31
C GLY A 264 9.06 -3.87 23.23
N THR A 265 8.33 -4.79 23.85
CA THR A 265 8.89 -5.85 24.71
C THR A 265 9.23 -7.13 23.95
N TRP A 266 8.88 -7.22 22.66
CA TRP A 266 9.20 -8.42 21.90
C TRP A 266 10.66 -8.41 21.41
N THR A 267 11.29 -9.57 21.60
CA THR A 267 12.50 -9.94 20.84
C THR A 267 12.14 -10.33 19.41
N THR A 268 13.12 -10.48 18.54
CA THR A 268 12.91 -11.01 17.18
C THR A 268 12.28 -12.39 17.19
N GLU A 269 12.68 -13.28 18.10
CA GLU A 269 12.10 -14.62 18.27
C GLU A 269 10.64 -14.53 18.74
N GLY A 270 10.35 -13.59 19.66
CA GLY A 270 8.98 -13.30 20.11
C GLY A 270 8.08 -12.86 18.96
N MET A 271 8.58 -11.97 18.08
CA MET A 271 7.89 -11.54 16.86
C MET A 271 7.58 -12.72 15.93
N PHE A 272 8.56 -13.56 15.60
CA PHE A 272 8.33 -14.73 14.73
C PHE A 272 7.39 -15.75 15.36
N LYS A 273 7.48 -15.99 16.66
CA LYS A 273 6.55 -16.85 17.39
C LYS A 273 5.11 -16.31 17.31
N ALA A 274 4.93 -15.01 17.48
CA ALA A 274 3.62 -14.37 17.38
C ALA A 274 3.06 -14.44 15.94
N MET A 275 3.89 -14.18 14.92
CA MET A 275 3.51 -14.35 13.51
C MET A 275 3.02 -15.77 13.24
N LYS A 276 3.80 -16.79 13.64
CA LYS A 276 3.44 -18.19 13.48
C LYS A 276 2.13 -18.53 14.18
N ASN A 277 1.96 -18.15 15.44
CA ASN A 277 0.79 -18.49 16.24
C ASN A 277 -0.48 -17.79 15.73
N SER A 278 -0.36 -16.58 15.17
CA SER A 278 -1.51 -15.80 14.73
C SER A 278 -1.96 -16.12 13.31
N PHE A 279 -1.05 -16.51 12.40
CA PHE A 279 -1.33 -16.59 10.97
C PHE A 279 -1.10 -17.98 10.33
N ASN A 280 -0.57 -18.95 11.05
CA ASN A 280 -0.38 -20.33 10.56
C ASN A 280 -1.51 -21.26 11.03
N LYS A 281 -2.75 -20.80 10.88
CA LYS A 281 -3.93 -21.65 11.14
C LYS A 281 -4.44 -22.25 9.84
#